data_8b8e2fec9d729ccf3789baba1f1f035f
#
_entry.id   8b8e2fec9d729ccf3789baba1f1f035f
#
_cell.length_a   1.000
_cell.length_b   1.000
_cell.length_c   1.000
_cell.angle_alpha   90.00
_cell.angle_beta   90.00
_cell.angle_gamma   90.00
#
_symmetry.space_group_name_H-M   'P 1'
#
loop_
_entity.id
_entity.type
_entity.pdbx_description
1 polymer ?
#
loop_
_entity_poly.entity_id
_entity_poly.type
_entity_poly.pdbx_seq_one_letter_code
_entity_poly.pdbx_strand_id
1 'polypeptide(L)'
;TRRSLIPYIDIGMDVRNDKNNIPRMFGQVFASIPGYPCMRCYDFINDEVLAKETLAYGDAGIRPQVVWPNSVLAGTAVGLAMNLLMNWTGKCEEQIIYYEYDGNKGTIKPHVKCDIQNKACVHYKRENAGDLVLGRN
;
A
#
# COMPACT_ATOMS: atom_id res chain seq x y z
N THR A 1 -8.65 6.10 -9.22
CA THR A 1 -8.66 4.64 -9.53
C THR A 1 -9.89 3.95 -8.95
N ARG A 2 -10.17 4.01 -7.63
CA ARG A 2 -11.28 3.28 -6.99
C ARG A 2 -12.68 3.59 -7.55
N ARG A 3 -12.97 4.84 -7.88
CA ARG A 3 -14.25 5.22 -8.54
C ARG A 3 -14.39 4.58 -9.92
N SER A 4 -13.29 4.42 -10.64
CA SER A 4 -13.23 3.78 -11.95
C SER A 4 -13.11 2.25 -11.88
N LEU A 5 -13.27 1.64 -10.72
CA LEU A 5 -13.12 0.20 -10.46
C LEU A 5 -11.74 -0.36 -10.83
N ILE A 6 -10.71 0.49 -10.83
CA ILE A 6 -9.34 0.10 -11.16
C ILE A 6 -8.57 -0.16 -9.85
N PRO A 7 -8.04 -1.37 -9.63
CA PRO A 7 -7.12 -1.64 -8.53
C PRO A 7 -5.87 -0.76 -8.62
N TYR A 8 -5.34 -0.38 -7.47
CA TYR A 8 -4.10 0.39 -7.35
C TYR A 8 -3.16 -0.33 -6.39
N ILE A 9 -1.93 -0.58 -6.81
CA ILE A 9 -0.90 -1.17 -5.95
C ILE A 9 0.10 -0.10 -5.59
N ASP A 10 0.26 0.13 -4.31
CA ASP A 10 1.20 1.05 -3.70
C ASP A 10 2.44 0.30 -3.21
N ILE A 11 3.59 0.91 -3.42
CA ILE A 11 4.88 0.44 -2.93
C ILE A 11 5.54 1.58 -2.18
N GLY A 12 5.78 1.38 -0.90
CA GLY A 12 6.50 2.36 -0.08
C GLY A 12 7.72 1.73 0.58
N MET A 13 8.81 2.47 0.63
CA MET A 13 10.02 2.09 1.34
C MET A 13 10.58 3.29 2.11
N ASP A 14 11.02 3.04 3.33
CA ASP A 14 11.61 4.05 4.19
C ASP A 14 12.88 3.53 4.88
N VAL A 15 13.82 4.43 5.12
CA VAL A 15 15.04 4.16 5.89
C VAL A 15 15.09 5.20 7.00
N ARG A 16 15.09 4.74 8.23
CA ARG A 16 15.20 5.59 9.42
C ARG A 16 16.25 5.04 10.36
N ASN A 17 16.98 5.92 11.01
CA ASN A 17 17.88 5.50 12.06
C ASN A 17 17.09 5.23 13.35
N ASP A 18 17.43 4.13 14.03
CA ASP A 18 16.93 3.86 15.37
C ASP A 18 17.63 4.74 16.43
N LYS A 19 17.28 4.53 17.70
CA LYS A 19 17.86 5.28 18.83
C LYS A 19 19.39 5.12 18.98
N ASN A 20 19.94 4.07 18.38
CA ASN A 20 21.38 3.78 18.38
C ASN A 20 22.05 4.23 17.07
N ASN A 21 21.38 5.03 16.26
CA ASN A 21 21.82 5.47 14.94
C ASN A 21 22.06 4.31 13.95
N ILE A 22 21.37 3.17 14.13
CA ILE A 22 21.44 2.02 13.24
C ILE A 22 20.34 2.18 12.18
N PRO A 23 20.67 2.13 10.86
CA PRO A 23 19.68 2.20 9.82
C PRO A 23 18.67 1.05 9.90
N ARG A 24 17.39 1.38 9.93
CA ARG A 24 16.25 0.46 9.84
C ARG A 24 15.58 0.66 8.49
N MET A 25 15.48 -0.43 7.75
CA MET A 25 14.84 -0.46 6.43
C MET A 25 13.51 -1.19 6.52
N PHE A 26 12.45 -0.52 6.17
CA PHE A 26 11.11 -1.11 6.13
C PHE A 26 10.34 -0.59 4.94
N GLY A 27 9.40 -1.39 4.51
CA GLY A 27 8.55 -1.06 3.39
C GLY A 27 7.25 -1.83 3.40
N GLN A 28 6.40 -1.50 2.45
CA GLN A 28 5.12 -2.16 2.27
C GLN A 28 4.75 -2.27 0.80
N VAL A 29 3.89 -3.25 0.54
CA VAL A 29 3.13 -3.36 -0.70
C VAL A 29 1.66 -3.46 -0.32
N PHE A 30 0.84 -2.55 -0.83
CA PHE A 30 -0.57 -2.49 -0.53
C PHE A 30 -1.41 -2.44 -1.81
N ALA A 31 -2.38 -3.35 -1.96
CA ALA A 31 -3.36 -3.29 -3.05
C ALA A 31 -4.66 -2.65 -2.58
N SER A 32 -4.97 -1.49 -3.11
CA SER A 32 -6.24 -0.79 -2.93
C SER A 32 -7.24 -1.28 -3.98
N ILE A 33 -8.08 -2.24 -3.59
CA ILE A 33 -9.05 -2.88 -4.49
C ILE A 33 -10.43 -2.26 -4.27
N PRO A 34 -11.18 -1.90 -5.34
CA PRO A 34 -12.56 -1.45 -5.24
C PRO A 34 -13.43 -2.47 -4.50
N GLY A 35 -14.29 -2.00 -3.60
CA GLY A 35 -15.13 -2.88 -2.77
C GLY A 35 -14.49 -3.32 -1.43
N TYR A 36 -13.17 -3.30 -1.33
CA TYR A 36 -12.41 -3.63 -0.12
C TYR A 36 -12.07 -2.37 0.69
N PRO A 37 -11.60 -2.49 1.95
CA PRO A 37 -11.11 -1.36 2.72
C PRO A 37 -10.03 -0.58 1.96
N CYS A 38 -10.02 0.73 2.09
CA CYS A 38 -9.04 1.61 1.43
C CYS A 38 -7.86 1.91 2.35
N MET A 39 -6.85 2.61 1.85
CA MET A 39 -5.66 3.02 2.62
C MET A 39 -6.00 3.78 3.90
N ARG A 40 -7.10 4.57 3.91
CA ARG A 40 -7.58 5.24 5.13
C ARG A 40 -8.18 4.25 6.14
N CYS A 41 -8.84 3.17 5.70
CA CYS A 41 -9.34 2.13 6.59
C CYS A 41 -8.20 1.39 7.31
N TYR A 42 -7.07 1.25 6.65
CA TYR A 42 -5.85 0.66 7.20
C TYR A 42 -5.00 1.65 8.01
N ASP A 43 -5.44 2.91 8.11
CA ASP A 43 -4.68 3.99 8.73
C ASP A 43 -3.30 4.21 8.08
N PHE A 44 -3.18 3.83 6.81
CA PHE A 44 -1.98 4.06 6.02
C PHE A 44 -1.88 5.52 5.57
N ILE A 45 -3.02 6.13 5.27
CA ILE A 45 -3.16 7.56 4.98
C ILE A 45 -4.10 8.15 6.02
N ASN A 46 -3.59 9.04 6.85
CA ASN A 46 -4.35 9.88 7.75
C ASN A 46 -3.91 11.34 7.62
N ASP A 47 -4.66 12.26 8.18
CA ASP A 47 -4.42 13.69 8.00
C ASP A 47 -3.11 14.15 8.67
N GLU A 48 -2.67 13.48 9.73
CA GLU A 48 -1.38 13.78 10.40
C GLU A 48 -0.19 13.35 9.52
N VAL A 49 -0.28 12.17 8.87
CA VAL A 49 0.75 11.69 7.94
C VAL A 49 0.85 12.63 6.76
N LEU A 50 -0.28 13.03 6.16
CA LEU A 50 -0.32 13.96 5.04
C LEU A 50 0.26 15.33 5.39
N ALA A 51 -0.05 15.86 6.59
CA ALA A 51 0.51 17.12 7.06
C ALA A 51 2.04 17.04 7.23
N LYS A 52 2.55 15.94 7.80
CA LYS A 52 4.00 15.71 7.95
C LYS A 52 4.71 15.58 6.61
N GLU A 53 4.13 14.87 5.65
CA GLU A 53 4.70 14.74 4.32
C GLU A 53 4.75 16.07 3.57
N THR A 54 3.72 16.90 3.71
CA THR A 54 3.70 18.23 3.10
C THR A 54 4.84 19.11 3.62
N LEU A 55 5.18 19.01 4.92
CA LEU A 55 6.29 19.74 5.54
C LEU A 55 7.66 19.16 5.12
N ALA A 56 7.75 17.85 4.92
CA ALA A 56 9.00 17.16 4.59
C ALA A 56 9.38 17.23 3.09
N TYR A 57 8.48 17.69 2.21
CA TYR A 57 8.74 17.79 0.77
C TYR A 57 9.88 18.76 0.41
N GLY A 58 10.21 19.72 1.31
CA GLY A 58 11.35 20.61 1.15
C GLY A 58 12.72 19.94 1.36
N ASP A 59 12.78 18.82 2.10
CA ASP A 59 14.01 18.09 2.45
C ASP A 59 14.20 16.79 1.64
N ALA A 60 13.47 16.61 0.55
CA ALA A 60 13.42 15.38 -0.24
C ALA A 60 14.77 14.91 -0.84
N GLY A 61 15.84 15.72 -0.74
CA GLY A 61 17.16 15.41 -1.31
C GLY A 61 18.05 14.46 -0.49
N ILE A 62 17.65 14.05 0.72
CA ILE A 62 18.58 13.40 1.68
C ILE A 62 18.20 11.94 2.01
N ARG A 63 17.14 11.37 1.43
CA ARG A 63 16.75 9.99 1.74
C ARG A 63 17.51 9.01 0.87
N PRO A 64 18.34 8.12 1.45
CA PRO A 64 19.04 7.10 0.69
C PRO A 64 18.05 6.15 0.04
N GLN A 65 18.09 6.07 -1.28
CA GLN A 65 17.32 5.07 -2.01
C GLN A 65 18.17 3.79 -2.13
N VAL A 66 17.66 2.69 -1.62
CA VAL A 66 18.36 1.41 -1.66
C VAL A 66 17.67 0.51 -2.70
N VAL A 67 18.46 0.11 -3.70
CA VAL A 67 17.95 -0.58 -4.90
C VAL A 67 17.39 -1.96 -4.56
N TRP A 68 18.08 -2.75 -3.72
CA TRP A 68 17.66 -4.12 -3.44
C TRP A 68 16.32 -4.23 -2.69
N PRO A 69 15.99 -3.43 -1.65
CA PRO A 69 14.68 -3.46 -1.03
C PRO A 69 13.58 -3.05 -1.99
N ASN A 70 13.82 -2.03 -2.82
CA ASN A 70 12.88 -1.62 -3.86
C ASN A 70 12.60 -2.76 -4.85
N SER A 71 13.62 -3.55 -5.22
CA SER A 71 13.45 -4.70 -6.11
C SER A 71 12.60 -5.81 -5.48
N VAL A 72 12.78 -6.07 -4.17
CA VAL A 72 11.95 -7.03 -3.42
C VAL A 72 10.50 -6.58 -3.40
N LEU A 73 10.24 -5.31 -3.08
CA LEU A 73 8.90 -4.75 -3.03
C LEU A 73 8.26 -4.73 -4.43
N ALA A 74 9.00 -4.35 -5.47
CA ALA A 74 8.51 -4.35 -6.84
C ALA A 74 8.14 -5.77 -7.32
N GLY A 75 8.99 -6.76 -7.05
CA GLY A 75 8.69 -8.16 -7.35
C GLY A 75 7.44 -8.66 -6.66
N THR A 76 7.25 -8.30 -5.38
CA THR A 76 6.04 -8.63 -4.61
C THR A 76 4.81 -7.95 -5.20
N ALA A 77 4.90 -6.68 -5.59
CA ALA A 77 3.80 -5.95 -6.21
C ALA A 77 3.38 -6.56 -7.55
N VAL A 78 4.36 -6.98 -8.37
CA VAL A 78 4.08 -7.70 -9.63
C VAL A 78 3.40 -9.04 -9.34
N GLY A 79 3.88 -9.82 -8.38
CA GLY A 79 3.25 -11.07 -7.97
C GLY A 79 1.80 -10.87 -7.50
N LEU A 80 1.55 -9.82 -6.74
CA LEU A 80 0.20 -9.44 -6.30
C LEU A 80 -0.69 -9.05 -7.49
N ALA A 81 -0.18 -8.23 -8.42
CA ALA A 81 -0.90 -7.85 -9.63
C ALA A 81 -1.26 -9.07 -10.50
N MET A 82 -0.30 -9.98 -10.69
CA MET A 82 -0.52 -11.23 -11.44
C MET A 82 -1.58 -12.11 -10.78
N ASN A 83 -1.57 -12.21 -9.45
CA ASN A 83 -2.59 -12.97 -8.74
C ASN A 83 -3.99 -12.35 -8.88
N LEU A 84 -4.09 -11.01 -8.84
CA LEU A 84 -5.36 -10.29 -9.07
C LEU A 84 -5.92 -10.55 -10.48
N LEU A 85 -5.04 -10.65 -11.49
CA LEU A 85 -5.44 -10.83 -12.88
C LEU A 85 -5.71 -12.31 -13.24
N MET A 86 -4.93 -13.23 -12.72
CA MET A 86 -4.88 -14.62 -13.17
C MET A 86 -5.34 -15.61 -12.10
N ASN A 87 -5.54 -15.18 -10.86
CA ASN A 87 -5.89 -16.03 -9.73
C ASN A 87 -5.04 -17.33 -9.64
N TRP A 88 -3.75 -17.22 -9.92
CA TRP A 88 -2.86 -18.39 -10.01
C TRP A 88 -2.69 -19.14 -8.69
N THR A 89 -2.97 -18.48 -7.55
CA THR A 89 -2.97 -19.14 -6.24
C THR A 89 -4.27 -19.91 -5.96
N GLY A 90 -5.33 -19.70 -6.75
CA GLY A 90 -6.65 -20.30 -6.54
C GLY A 90 -7.40 -19.75 -5.30
N LYS A 91 -6.89 -18.70 -4.65
CA LYS A 91 -7.37 -18.16 -3.36
C LYS A 91 -7.77 -16.70 -3.47
N CYS A 92 -8.65 -16.37 -4.42
CA CYS A 92 -9.10 -14.98 -4.62
C CYS A 92 -9.70 -14.35 -3.36
N GLU A 93 -10.49 -15.09 -2.60
CA GLU A 93 -11.18 -14.57 -1.41
C GLU A 93 -10.26 -14.41 -0.20
N GLU A 94 -9.17 -15.17 -0.15
CA GLU A 94 -8.18 -15.14 0.93
C GLU A 94 -6.91 -14.36 0.53
N GLN A 95 -6.95 -13.67 -0.61
CA GLN A 95 -5.76 -12.98 -1.10
C GLN A 95 -5.31 -11.89 -0.14
N ILE A 96 -4.04 -11.98 0.26
CA ILE A 96 -3.41 -10.96 1.07
C ILE A 96 -3.14 -9.74 0.19
N ILE A 97 -3.66 -8.59 0.62
CA ILE A 97 -3.56 -7.33 -0.11
C ILE A 97 -2.61 -6.33 0.53
N TYR A 98 -2.05 -6.66 1.69
CA TYR A 98 -1.14 -5.81 2.43
C TYR A 98 0.04 -6.62 2.97
N TYR A 99 1.24 -6.31 2.47
CA TYR A 99 2.51 -6.91 2.91
C TYR A 99 3.38 -5.87 3.57
N GLU A 100 4.08 -6.26 4.65
CA GLU A 100 5.16 -5.49 5.25
C GLU A 100 6.51 -6.14 4.94
N TYR A 101 7.52 -5.32 4.77
CA TYR A 101 8.90 -5.70 4.53
C TYR A 101 9.79 -5.17 5.66
N ASP A 102 10.61 -6.05 6.23
CA ASP A 102 11.69 -5.73 7.17
C ASP A 102 13.02 -6.01 6.47
N GLY A 103 13.69 -4.95 6.01
CA GLY A 103 14.93 -5.07 5.25
C GLY A 103 16.12 -5.49 6.11
N ASN A 104 16.08 -5.25 7.42
CA ASN A 104 17.14 -5.70 8.32
C ASN A 104 17.08 -7.20 8.58
N LYS A 105 15.90 -7.81 8.44
CA LYS A 105 15.71 -9.27 8.54
C LYS A 105 15.61 -9.95 7.18
N GLY A 106 15.47 -9.18 6.09
CA GLY A 106 15.24 -9.72 4.76
C GLY A 106 13.91 -10.47 4.63
N THR A 107 12.87 -10.06 5.37
CA THR A 107 11.59 -10.74 5.40
C THR A 107 10.48 -9.91 4.82
N ILE A 108 9.59 -10.57 4.07
CA ILE A 108 8.31 -10.00 3.65
C ILE A 108 7.19 -10.92 4.15
N LYS A 109 6.16 -10.35 4.73
CA LYS A 109 5.04 -11.10 5.32
C LYS A 109 3.74 -10.31 5.26
N PRO A 110 2.58 -10.98 5.42
CA PRO A 110 1.32 -10.29 5.57
C PRO A 110 1.36 -9.30 6.74
N HIS A 111 0.82 -8.11 6.53
CA HIS A 111 0.70 -7.12 7.60
C HIS A 111 -0.38 -7.55 8.60
N VAL A 112 -0.17 -7.25 9.88
CA VAL A 112 -1.11 -7.62 10.97
C VAL A 112 -2.53 -7.08 10.78
N LYS A 113 -2.69 -5.97 10.06
CA LYS A 113 -4.01 -5.39 9.75
C LYS A 113 -4.75 -6.09 8.60
N CYS A 114 -4.24 -7.19 8.03
CA CYS A 114 -4.95 -7.95 7.00
C CYS A 114 -6.28 -8.54 7.49
N ASP A 115 -6.48 -8.68 8.80
CA ASP A 115 -7.73 -9.14 9.42
C ASP A 115 -8.94 -8.25 9.11
N ILE A 116 -8.73 -6.97 8.74
CA ILE A 116 -9.82 -6.07 8.37
C ILE A 116 -10.18 -6.11 6.88
N GLN A 117 -9.47 -6.86 6.04
CA GLN A 117 -9.66 -6.84 4.58
C GLN A 117 -11.07 -7.22 4.14
N ASN A 118 -11.80 -8.03 4.91
CA ASN A 118 -13.16 -8.45 4.61
C ASN A 118 -14.23 -7.46 5.09
N LYS A 119 -13.84 -6.33 5.69
CA LYS A 119 -14.78 -5.29 6.11
C LYS A 119 -15.14 -4.37 4.94
N ALA A 120 -16.33 -3.79 4.99
CA ALA A 120 -16.73 -2.79 3.99
C ALA A 120 -15.95 -1.49 4.18
N CYS A 121 -15.59 -0.83 3.07
CA CYS A 121 -14.95 0.47 3.11
C CYS A 121 -15.97 1.55 3.51
N VAL A 122 -15.66 2.30 4.58
CA VAL A 122 -16.50 3.41 5.05
C VAL A 122 -16.26 4.73 4.30
N HIS A 123 -15.12 4.86 3.61
CA HIS A 123 -14.72 6.09 2.91
C HIS A 123 -15.20 6.15 1.43
N TYR A 124 -15.45 4.99 0.83
CA TYR A 124 -15.92 4.87 -0.55
C TYR A 124 -17.19 4.01 -0.58
N LYS A 125 -18.33 4.67 -0.64
CA LYS A 125 -19.62 4.00 -0.74
C LYS A 125 -19.77 3.30 -2.09
N ARG A 126 -20.42 2.13 -2.10
CA ARG A 126 -20.66 1.35 -3.33
C ARG A 126 -21.49 2.11 -4.36
N GLU A 127 -22.38 2.99 -3.91
CA GLU A 127 -23.27 3.81 -4.75
C GLU A 127 -22.52 4.72 -5.73
N ASN A 128 -21.25 5.06 -5.42
CA ASN A 128 -20.40 5.91 -6.26
C ASN A 128 -19.30 5.13 -6.98
N ALA A 129 -19.30 3.79 -6.90
CA ALA A 129 -18.30 2.95 -7.56
C ALA A 129 -18.73 2.64 -8.98
N GLY A 130 -17.85 2.90 -9.94
CA GLY A 130 -18.12 2.69 -11.37
C GLY A 130 -18.80 3.87 -12.07
N ASP A 131 -19.14 4.93 -11.34
CA ASP A 131 -19.68 6.13 -11.96
C ASP A 131 -18.54 7.03 -12.44
N LEU A 132 -18.34 7.07 -13.74
CA LEU A 132 -17.50 8.08 -14.39
C LEU A 132 -18.26 9.40 -14.31
N VAL A 133 -18.01 10.19 -13.29
CA VAL A 133 -18.40 11.60 -13.26
C VAL A 133 -17.58 12.33 -14.33
N LEU A 134 -17.95 12.16 -15.57
CA LEU A 134 -17.59 13.08 -16.65
C LEU A 134 -18.21 14.42 -16.24
N GLY A 135 -17.34 15.38 -15.90
CA GLY A 135 -17.69 16.64 -15.29
C GLY A 135 -19.03 17.19 -15.78
N ARG A 136 -19.97 17.30 -14.87
CA ARG A 136 -21.08 18.23 -15.03
C ARG A 136 -20.51 19.60 -14.66
N ASN A 137 -20.18 20.38 -15.70
CA ASN A 137 -20.03 21.84 -15.61
C ASN A 137 -21.33 22.46 -15.12
#